data_22ec52c8d0264492e664810459a4f55d
#
_entry.id   22ec52c8d0264492e664810459a4f55d
#
_cell.length_a   1.000
_cell.length_b   1.000
_cell.length_c   1.000
_cell.angle_alpha   90.00
_cell.angle_beta   90.00
_cell.angle_gamma   90.00
#
_symmetry.space_group_name_H-M   'P 1'
#
loop_
_entity.id
_entity.type
_entity.pdbx_description
1 polymer ?
#
loop_
_entity_poly.entity_id
_entity_poly.type
_entity_poly.pdbx_seq_one_letter_code
_entity_poly.pdbx_strand_id
1 'polypeptide(L)'
;MIEVRRDPGPRVASGASWQPPDQRRVFPGIWNPRHDSTMSETCFKIDRMPRLPFITFEGSEGCGKSTQVSLLASRLTSANVPLLVTREPGGTAIGEKIRHLLQFAPESVAMTPETELLLFEASRSQLVSQVIQPALDQGTVVISDRFADSTTVYQGVARRVDQEMVGHLNAFAVGKCWPDLTFLLDVDVETARDRMMRRVRPAAGIDRMEQEPLKFYEAVCLAYRELAAREPHRIRVIDATRSIEEIEAEIWDVISMRFSQLARMIPLRRRPRVS
;
A
#
# COMPACT_ATOMS: atom_id res chain seq x y z
N MET A 1 57.20 -15.97 -12.72
CA MET A 1 57.09 -14.51 -12.64
C MET A 1 56.31 -14.06 -13.87
N ILE A 2 55.02 -13.75 -13.70
CA ILE A 2 54.16 -13.25 -14.78
C ILE A 2 53.86 -11.80 -14.42
N GLU A 3 54.35 -10.91 -15.27
CA GLU A 3 54.26 -9.46 -15.14
C GLU A 3 52.84 -9.00 -15.56
N VAL A 4 52.03 -8.55 -14.63
CA VAL A 4 50.68 -8.00 -14.90
C VAL A 4 50.83 -6.54 -15.26
N ARG A 5 50.66 -6.21 -16.53
CA ARG A 5 50.57 -4.83 -17.02
C ARG A 5 49.27 -4.21 -16.50
N ARG A 6 49.39 -3.12 -15.73
CA ARG A 6 48.26 -2.27 -15.32
C ARG A 6 47.91 -1.33 -16.46
N ASP A 7 46.68 -1.45 -16.95
CA ASP A 7 46.07 -0.52 -17.90
C ASP A 7 45.67 0.78 -17.15
N PRO A 8 46.11 1.97 -17.62
CA PRO A 8 45.70 3.23 -17.02
C PRO A 8 44.27 3.57 -17.48
N GLY A 9 43.31 3.46 -16.56
CA GLY A 9 41.89 3.81 -16.78
C GLY A 9 41.71 5.24 -17.32
N PRO A 10 40.53 5.55 -17.91
CA PRO A 10 40.28 6.80 -18.61
C PRO A 10 40.33 8.00 -17.65
N ARG A 11 41.06 9.05 -18.07
CA ARG A 11 41.15 10.34 -17.34
C ARG A 11 39.78 10.98 -17.29
N VAL A 12 39.25 11.19 -16.09
CA VAL A 12 38.08 12.02 -15.86
C VAL A 12 38.48 13.49 -16.10
N ALA A 13 37.89 14.10 -17.12
CA ALA A 13 38.02 15.54 -17.36
C ALA A 13 37.30 16.29 -16.24
N SER A 14 38.03 17.00 -15.41
CA SER A 14 37.55 17.93 -14.42
C SER A 14 36.98 19.19 -15.10
N GLY A 15 35.72 19.54 -14.80
CA GLY A 15 35.23 20.90 -15.03
C GLY A 15 34.11 21.06 -16.06
N ALA A 16 32.99 20.36 -15.89
CA ALA A 16 31.72 20.81 -16.41
C ALA A 16 30.77 21.03 -15.24
N SER A 17 30.55 22.28 -14.86
CA SER A 17 29.49 22.63 -13.93
C SER A 17 28.15 22.29 -14.57
N TRP A 18 27.40 21.35 -13.98
CA TRP A 18 26.03 21.05 -14.36
C TRP A 18 25.18 22.32 -14.16
N GLN A 19 24.57 22.81 -15.24
CA GLN A 19 23.54 23.85 -15.18
C GLN A 19 22.21 23.19 -15.55
N PRO A 20 21.14 23.41 -14.74
CA PRO A 20 19.82 22.89 -15.08
C PRO A 20 19.33 23.50 -16.40
N PRO A 21 18.66 22.73 -17.27
CA PRO A 21 18.11 23.26 -18.51
C PRO A 21 17.10 24.36 -18.22
N ASP A 22 17.15 25.45 -19.01
CA ASP A 22 16.20 26.56 -18.95
C ASP A 22 14.78 26.04 -19.20
N GLN A 23 13.95 26.05 -18.17
CA GLN A 23 12.57 25.53 -18.19
C GLN A 23 11.66 26.23 -19.22
N ARG A 24 12.09 27.33 -19.82
CA ARG A 24 11.33 28.09 -20.83
C ARG A 24 11.41 27.48 -22.24
N ARG A 25 12.28 26.50 -22.49
CA ARG A 25 12.50 25.94 -23.83
C ARG A 25 11.79 24.60 -24.08
N VAL A 26 11.10 24.00 -23.12
CA VAL A 26 10.56 22.63 -23.24
C VAL A 26 9.10 22.59 -23.69
N PHE A 27 8.34 23.68 -23.58
CA PHE A 27 6.94 23.72 -24.02
C PHE A 27 6.57 25.04 -24.73
N PRO A 28 6.72 25.15 -26.05
CA PRO A 28 6.11 26.26 -26.77
C PRO A 28 4.63 25.94 -27.03
N GLY A 29 3.76 26.59 -26.30
CA GLY A 29 2.33 26.66 -26.61
C GLY A 29 1.43 25.80 -25.77
N ILE A 30 1.13 26.25 -24.55
CA ILE A 30 -0.18 26.12 -23.91
C ILE A 30 -0.20 27.08 -22.71
N TRP A 31 -1.14 27.95 -22.78
CA TRP A 31 -1.84 28.77 -21.79
C TRP A 31 -1.39 30.25 -21.62
N ASN A 32 -2.21 31.12 -22.21
CA ASN A 32 -2.23 32.55 -21.96
C ASN A 32 -3.53 32.89 -21.21
N PRO A 33 -3.51 33.33 -19.94
CA PRO A 33 -4.71 33.75 -19.24
C PRO A 33 -4.90 35.27 -19.48
N ARG A 34 -5.56 35.67 -20.55
CA ARG A 34 -6.13 37.03 -20.66
C ARG A 34 -7.59 36.93 -21.09
N HIS A 35 -8.43 37.32 -20.13
CA HIS A 35 -9.73 37.94 -20.27
C HIS A 35 -10.61 37.55 -21.46
N ASP A 36 -11.63 36.74 -21.19
CA ASP A 36 -12.94 37.00 -21.73
C ASP A 36 -13.98 36.90 -20.62
N SER A 37 -14.55 38.05 -20.25
CA SER A 37 -15.51 38.24 -19.19
C SER A 37 -16.93 38.23 -19.70
N THR A 38 -17.33 37.17 -20.43
CA THR A 38 -18.74 36.93 -20.76
C THR A 38 -18.95 35.45 -21.09
N MET A 39 -18.85 34.59 -20.13
CA MET A 39 -19.52 33.28 -20.17
C MET A 39 -20.38 33.14 -18.92
N SER A 40 -21.69 33.07 -19.15
CA SER A 40 -22.71 32.92 -18.15
C SER A 40 -22.37 31.78 -17.20
N GLU A 41 -22.47 32.06 -15.88
CA GLU A 41 -22.37 31.09 -14.78
C GLU A 41 -23.53 30.09 -14.81
N THR A 42 -23.60 29.29 -15.87
CA THR A 42 -24.31 28.02 -15.85
C THR A 42 -23.25 26.92 -15.77
N CYS A 43 -22.39 27.02 -14.77
CA CYS A 43 -21.53 25.93 -14.39
C CYS A 43 -22.46 24.83 -13.87
N PHE A 44 -22.75 23.84 -14.72
CA PHE A 44 -23.32 22.56 -14.27
C PHE A 44 -22.51 22.16 -13.03
N LYS A 45 -23.11 22.23 -11.85
CA LYS A 45 -22.69 21.46 -10.69
C LYS A 45 -22.80 20.01 -11.15
N ILE A 46 -21.73 19.48 -11.73
CA ILE A 46 -21.51 18.04 -11.75
C ILE A 46 -21.47 17.70 -10.28
N ASP A 47 -22.58 17.18 -9.79
CA ASP A 47 -22.69 16.61 -8.46
C ASP A 47 -21.62 15.52 -8.44
N ARG A 48 -20.42 15.86 -7.92
CA ARG A 48 -19.31 14.90 -7.84
C ARG A 48 -19.86 13.80 -6.95
N MET A 49 -20.14 12.66 -7.59
CA MET A 49 -20.44 11.44 -6.84
C MET A 49 -19.43 11.37 -5.70
N PRO A 50 -19.87 11.25 -4.43
CA PRO A 50 -18.93 11.23 -3.34
C PRO A 50 -17.94 10.10 -3.59
N ARG A 51 -16.66 10.40 -3.47
CA ARG A 51 -15.55 9.47 -3.66
C ARG A 51 -15.79 8.23 -2.81
N LEU A 52 -15.76 7.06 -3.45
CA LEU A 52 -15.79 5.80 -2.73
C LEU A 52 -14.45 5.56 -2.02
N PRO A 53 -14.45 4.80 -0.91
CA PRO A 53 -13.30 4.73 -0.03
C PRO A 53 -12.13 3.93 -0.59
N PHE A 54 -10.93 4.32 -0.15
CA PHE A 54 -9.72 3.51 -0.19
C PHE A 54 -9.51 2.85 1.17
N ILE A 55 -9.55 1.53 1.22
CA ILE A 55 -9.44 0.72 2.44
C ILE A 55 -8.18 -0.14 2.35
N THR A 56 -7.39 -0.16 3.42
CA THR A 56 -6.20 -1.01 3.49
C THR A 56 -6.29 -2.01 4.64
N PHE A 57 -5.61 -3.14 4.50
CA PHE A 57 -5.49 -4.16 5.52
C PHE A 57 -4.02 -4.31 5.90
N GLU A 58 -3.73 -4.17 7.18
CA GLU A 58 -2.40 -4.20 7.74
C GLU A 58 -2.28 -5.24 8.87
N GLY A 59 -1.04 -5.54 9.26
CA GLY A 59 -0.70 -6.51 10.30
C GLY A 59 0.44 -7.43 9.89
N SER A 60 0.93 -8.25 10.82
CA SER A 60 2.01 -9.21 10.58
C SER A 60 1.63 -10.28 9.54
N GLU A 61 2.60 -11.07 9.10
CA GLU A 61 2.35 -12.27 8.32
C GLU A 61 1.49 -13.25 9.15
N GLY A 62 0.58 -13.97 8.49
CA GLY A 62 -0.30 -14.94 9.16
C GLY A 62 -1.49 -14.35 9.92
N CYS A 63 -1.64 -13.02 10.04
CA CYS A 63 -2.77 -12.41 10.77
C CYS A 63 -4.13 -12.53 10.08
N GLY A 64 -4.21 -12.96 8.81
CA GLY A 64 -5.48 -13.21 8.12
C GLY A 64 -5.92 -12.13 7.13
N LYS A 65 -5.08 -11.16 6.77
CA LYS A 65 -5.40 -10.06 5.83
C LYS A 65 -6.06 -10.53 4.54
N SER A 66 -5.39 -11.41 3.80
CA SER A 66 -5.85 -11.86 2.49
C SER A 66 -7.21 -12.56 2.57
N THR A 67 -7.52 -13.24 3.68
CA THR A 67 -8.84 -13.84 3.93
C THR A 67 -9.90 -12.76 4.05
N GLN A 68 -9.67 -11.74 4.88
CA GLN A 68 -10.64 -10.68 5.11
C GLN A 68 -10.80 -9.78 3.88
N VAL A 69 -9.71 -9.50 3.16
CA VAL A 69 -9.74 -8.80 1.86
C VAL A 69 -10.65 -9.57 0.88
N SER A 70 -10.51 -10.90 0.78
CA SER A 70 -11.31 -11.73 -0.13
C SER A 70 -12.78 -11.74 0.26
N LEU A 71 -13.11 -11.81 1.56
CA LEU A 71 -14.48 -11.79 2.06
C LEU A 71 -15.15 -10.44 1.80
N LEU A 72 -14.47 -9.32 2.10
CA LEU A 72 -14.98 -7.99 1.82
C LEU A 72 -15.16 -7.78 0.32
N ALA A 73 -14.19 -8.20 -0.49
CA ALA A 73 -14.28 -8.12 -1.95
C ALA A 73 -15.48 -8.90 -2.50
N SER A 74 -15.70 -10.12 -2.01
CA SER A 74 -16.85 -10.96 -2.39
C SER A 74 -18.18 -10.30 -2.03
N ARG A 75 -18.28 -9.68 -0.86
CA ARG A 75 -19.47 -8.96 -0.41
C ARG A 75 -19.79 -7.77 -1.32
N LEU A 76 -18.78 -6.95 -1.63
CA LEU A 76 -18.94 -5.77 -2.50
C LEU A 76 -19.29 -6.17 -3.95
N THR A 77 -18.61 -7.18 -4.47
CA THR A 77 -18.87 -7.71 -5.82
C THR A 77 -20.28 -8.27 -5.94
N SER A 78 -20.77 -9.01 -4.93
CA SER A 78 -22.12 -9.57 -4.91
C SER A 78 -23.21 -8.47 -4.90
N ALA A 79 -22.86 -7.27 -4.50
CA ALA A 79 -23.74 -6.09 -4.51
C ALA A 79 -23.55 -5.20 -5.74
N ASN A 80 -22.74 -5.63 -6.72
CA ASN A 80 -22.39 -4.86 -7.91
C ASN A 80 -21.73 -3.50 -7.61
N VAL A 81 -21.00 -3.38 -6.51
CA VAL A 81 -20.23 -2.19 -6.18
C VAL A 81 -18.97 -2.18 -7.04
N PRO A 82 -18.65 -1.07 -7.75
CA PRO A 82 -17.37 -0.94 -8.46
C PRO A 82 -16.21 -1.13 -7.49
N LEU A 83 -15.35 -2.12 -7.76
CA LEU A 83 -14.30 -2.55 -6.84
C LEU A 83 -12.99 -2.83 -7.57
N LEU A 84 -11.90 -2.33 -7.00
CA LEU A 84 -10.53 -2.71 -7.32
C LEU A 84 -9.90 -3.35 -6.08
N VAL A 85 -9.33 -4.54 -6.22
CA VAL A 85 -8.51 -5.19 -5.19
C VAL A 85 -7.08 -5.23 -5.67
N THR A 86 -6.16 -4.80 -4.82
CA THR A 86 -4.71 -4.79 -5.09
C THR A 86 -3.92 -5.23 -3.86
N ARG A 87 -2.61 -5.24 -3.98
CA ARG A 87 -1.68 -5.56 -2.88
C ARG A 87 -0.33 -4.88 -3.05
N GLU A 88 0.40 -4.72 -1.98
CA GLU A 88 1.79 -4.29 -1.99
C GLU A 88 2.75 -5.34 -1.39
N PRO A 89 4.02 -5.38 -1.88
CA PRO A 89 4.46 -4.77 -3.14
C PRO A 89 3.85 -5.47 -4.34
N GLY A 90 3.67 -4.76 -5.47
CA GLY A 90 3.12 -5.34 -6.70
C GLY A 90 1.98 -4.52 -7.33
N GLY A 91 1.02 -5.23 -7.95
CA GLY A 91 -0.18 -4.63 -8.54
C GLY A 91 0.01 -3.92 -9.88
N THR A 92 1.23 -3.83 -10.41
CA THR A 92 1.57 -3.32 -11.75
C THR A 92 2.68 -4.15 -12.35
N ALA A 93 2.88 -4.09 -13.67
CA ALA A 93 3.95 -4.85 -14.33
C ALA A 93 5.35 -4.53 -13.78
N ILE A 94 5.61 -3.26 -13.45
CA ILE A 94 6.86 -2.83 -12.79
C ILE A 94 6.86 -3.30 -11.33
N GLY A 95 5.77 -3.08 -10.61
CA GLY A 95 5.63 -3.48 -9.21
C GLY A 95 5.83 -4.98 -9.00
N GLU A 96 5.35 -5.84 -9.90
CA GLU A 96 5.56 -7.30 -9.81
C GLU A 96 7.04 -7.69 -9.99
N LYS A 97 7.79 -7.00 -10.84
CA LYS A 97 9.24 -7.20 -10.97
C LYS A 97 9.97 -6.77 -9.68
N ILE A 98 9.57 -5.65 -9.11
CA ILE A 98 10.10 -5.18 -7.83
C ILE A 98 9.74 -6.17 -6.70
N ARG A 99 8.50 -6.67 -6.67
CA ARG A 99 8.08 -7.71 -5.73
C ARG A 99 8.96 -8.94 -5.82
N HIS A 100 9.22 -9.43 -7.03
CA HIS A 100 10.10 -10.58 -7.23
C HIS A 100 11.51 -10.30 -6.68
N LEU A 101 12.06 -9.12 -6.95
CA LEU A 101 13.37 -8.71 -6.44
C LEU A 101 13.40 -8.64 -4.90
N LEU A 102 12.36 -8.07 -4.29
CA LEU A 102 12.26 -7.92 -2.83
C LEU A 102 12.10 -9.24 -2.09
N GLN A 103 11.33 -10.18 -2.65
CA GLN A 103 10.85 -11.36 -1.91
C GLN A 103 11.53 -12.67 -2.30
N PHE A 104 11.90 -12.84 -3.58
CA PHE A 104 12.26 -14.14 -4.13
C PHE A 104 13.62 -14.17 -4.84
N ALA A 105 14.20 -13.03 -5.21
CA ALA A 105 15.49 -13.01 -5.89
C ALA A 105 16.60 -13.41 -4.91
N PRO A 106 17.52 -14.32 -5.29
CA PRO A 106 18.65 -14.72 -4.43
C PRO A 106 19.50 -13.55 -3.97
N GLU A 107 19.65 -12.52 -4.79
CA GLU A 107 20.41 -11.31 -4.52
C GLU A 107 19.81 -10.47 -3.39
N SER A 108 18.52 -10.68 -3.06
CA SER A 108 17.82 -9.94 -2.00
C SER A 108 18.42 -10.16 -0.61
N VAL A 109 19.20 -11.23 -0.41
CA VAL A 109 19.90 -11.51 0.86
C VAL A 109 20.93 -10.43 1.19
N ALA A 110 21.55 -9.81 0.16
CA ALA A 110 22.52 -8.73 0.33
C ALA A 110 21.90 -7.33 0.31
N MET A 111 20.56 -7.23 0.25
CA MET A 111 19.87 -5.95 0.13
C MET A 111 19.98 -5.15 1.44
N THR A 112 20.41 -3.89 1.33
CA THR A 112 20.45 -2.98 2.48
C THR A 112 19.04 -2.49 2.84
N PRO A 113 18.80 -2.08 4.09
CA PRO A 113 17.50 -1.53 4.51
C PRO A 113 17.04 -0.33 3.67
N GLU A 114 17.96 0.53 3.25
CA GLU A 114 17.66 1.70 2.42
C GLU A 114 17.25 1.29 1.01
N THR A 115 17.93 0.30 0.42
CA THR A 115 17.55 -0.26 -0.90
C THR A 115 16.18 -0.92 -0.82
N GLU A 116 15.90 -1.68 0.25
CA GLU A 116 14.60 -2.29 0.51
C GLU A 116 13.50 -1.23 0.55
N LEU A 117 13.70 -0.17 1.35
CA LEU A 117 12.78 0.97 1.45
C LEU A 117 12.50 1.60 0.08
N LEU A 118 13.55 1.96 -0.66
CA LEU A 118 13.40 2.63 -1.96
C LEU A 118 12.67 1.77 -2.98
N LEU A 119 12.85 0.46 -2.95
CA LEU A 119 12.12 -0.48 -3.83
C LEU A 119 10.64 -0.58 -3.44
N PHE A 120 10.30 -0.61 -2.14
CA PHE A 120 8.90 -0.57 -1.71
C PHE A 120 8.24 0.73 -2.18
N GLU A 121 8.91 1.88 -2.02
CA GLU A 121 8.38 3.18 -2.43
C GLU A 121 8.25 3.30 -3.95
N ALA A 122 9.19 2.77 -4.73
CA ALA A 122 9.10 2.74 -6.18
C ALA A 122 7.90 1.90 -6.66
N SER A 123 7.67 0.72 -6.03
CA SER A 123 6.50 -0.11 -6.31
C SER A 123 5.20 0.62 -5.98
N ARG A 124 5.14 1.28 -4.83
CA ARG A 124 3.98 2.07 -4.37
C ARG A 124 3.68 3.25 -5.28
N SER A 125 4.67 4.05 -5.60
CA SER A 125 4.50 5.21 -6.48
C SER A 125 3.91 4.81 -7.84
N GLN A 126 4.39 3.68 -8.41
CA GLN A 126 3.85 3.15 -9.66
C GLN A 126 2.40 2.66 -9.48
N LEU A 127 2.09 1.95 -8.39
CA LEU A 127 0.75 1.44 -8.09
C LEU A 127 -0.25 2.58 -7.88
N VAL A 128 0.12 3.59 -7.13
CA VAL A 128 -0.72 4.77 -6.88
C VAL A 128 -1.05 5.48 -8.19
N SER A 129 -0.03 5.82 -8.97
CA SER A 129 -0.21 6.59 -10.20
C SER A 129 -0.97 5.83 -11.29
N GLN A 130 -0.70 4.55 -11.46
CA GLN A 130 -1.23 3.77 -12.58
C GLN A 130 -2.57 3.10 -12.28
N VAL A 131 -2.86 2.82 -11.00
CA VAL A 131 -3.97 1.93 -10.63
C VAL A 131 -4.88 2.57 -9.58
N ILE A 132 -4.35 2.97 -8.40
CA ILE A 132 -5.20 3.40 -7.29
C ILE A 132 -5.88 4.73 -7.58
N GLN A 133 -5.11 5.77 -7.93
CA GLN A 133 -5.67 7.10 -8.17
C GLN A 133 -6.70 7.08 -9.32
N PRO A 134 -6.44 6.47 -10.49
CA PRO A 134 -7.44 6.37 -11.56
C PRO A 134 -8.73 5.65 -11.15
N ALA A 135 -8.63 4.58 -10.33
CA ALA A 135 -9.80 3.86 -9.84
C ALA A 135 -10.65 4.72 -8.90
N LEU A 136 -10.01 5.44 -7.97
CA LEU A 136 -10.69 6.36 -7.05
C LEU A 136 -11.37 7.51 -7.80
N ASP A 137 -10.72 8.05 -8.83
CA ASP A 137 -11.26 9.12 -9.66
C ASP A 137 -12.49 8.67 -10.49
N GLN A 138 -12.58 7.36 -10.79
CA GLN A 138 -13.73 6.72 -11.44
C GLN A 138 -14.83 6.30 -10.48
N GLY A 139 -14.72 6.63 -9.19
CA GLY A 139 -15.73 6.24 -8.17
C GLY A 139 -15.72 4.73 -7.89
N THR A 140 -14.55 4.11 -7.87
CA THR A 140 -14.36 2.70 -7.55
C THR A 140 -13.86 2.58 -6.11
N VAL A 141 -14.41 1.63 -5.33
CA VAL A 141 -13.83 1.24 -4.03
C VAL A 141 -12.47 0.59 -4.28
N VAL A 142 -11.46 1.00 -3.55
CA VAL A 142 -10.14 0.37 -3.62
C VAL A 142 -9.87 -0.37 -2.31
N ILE A 143 -9.43 -1.63 -2.41
CA ILE A 143 -8.95 -2.42 -1.28
C ILE A 143 -7.51 -2.83 -1.56
N SER A 144 -6.60 -2.59 -0.61
CA SER A 144 -5.21 -3.05 -0.71
C SER A 144 -4.84 -3.97 0.47
N ASP A 145 -4.25 -5.11 0.16
CA ASP A 145 -3.52 -5.94 1.15
C ASP A 145 -2.13 -5.33 1.31
N ARG A 146 -1.90 -4.61 2.39
CA ARG A 146 -0.78 -3.72 2.72
C ARG A 146 -0.77 -2.40 1.93
N PHE A 147 -0.15 -1.40 2.55
CA PHE A 147 0.14 -0.08 1.96
C PHE A 147 1.25 0.62 2.76
N ALA A 148 1.25 1.96 2.79
CA ALA A 148 2.29 2.80 3.40
C ALA A 148 2.56 2.50 4.88
N ASP A 149 1.56 2.06 5.63
CA ASP A 149 1.70 1.70 7.05
C ASP A 149 2.67 0.51 7.24
N SER A 150 2.66 -0.46 6.31
CA SER A 150 3.66 -1.53 6.28
C SER A 150 5.08 -0.97 6.23
N THR A 151 5.38 -0.01 5.36
CA THR A 151 6.72 0.59 5.25
C THR A 151 7.12 1.33 6.53
N THR A 152 6.20 2.10 7.10
CA THR A 152 6.44 2.76 8.39
C THR A 152 6.86 1.77 9.47
N VAL A 153 6.22 0.62 9.54
CA VAL A 153 6.47 -0.40 10.56
C VAL A 153 7.71 -1.25 10.23
N TYR A 154 7.79 -1.79 9.03
CA TYR A 154 8.85 -2.75 8.65
C TYR A 154 10.18 -2.04 8.44
N GLN A 155 10.24 -1.02 7.56
CA GLN A 155 11.48 -0.33 7.26
C GLN A 155 11.82 0.70 8.34
N GLY A 156 10.84 1.48 8.79
CA GLY A 156 11.08 2.53 9.79
C GLY A 156 11.43 1.98 11.17
N VAL A 157 10.66 1.01 11.69
CA VAL A 157 10.87 0.49 13.04
C VAL A 157 11.72 -0.79 13.04
N ALA A 158 11.29 -1.84 12.35
CA ALA A 158 11.93 -3.14 12.45
C ALA A 158 13.33 -3.16 11.77
N ARG A 159 13.51 -2.47 10.63
CA ARG A 159 14.82 -2.26 9.97
C ARG A 159 15.60 -1.09 10.54
N ARG A 160 15.00 -0.25 11.38
CA ARG A 160 15.63 0.93 12.01
C ARG A 160 16.11 1.98 11.01
N VAL A 161 15.45 2.11 9.87
CA VAL A 161 15.68 3.24 8.97
C VAL A 161 15.11 4.50 9.62
N ASP A 162 15.72 5.65 9.35
CA ASP A 162 15.27 6.93 9.88
C ASP A 162 13.78 7.17 9.60
N GLN A 163 12.99 7.35 10.66
CA GLN A 163 11.53 7.43 10.56
C GLN A 163 11.04 8.71 9.86
N GLU A 164 11.78 9.80 9.95
CA GLU A 164 11.45 11.04 9.25
C GLU A 164 11.63 10.85 7.74
N MET A 165 12.74 10.22 7.33
CA MET A 165 12.99 9.88 5.93
C MET A 165 11.92 8.91 5.39
N VAL A 166 11.56 7.88 6.15
CA VAL A 166 10.47 6.96 5.78
C VAL A 166 9.15 7.72 5.59
N GLY A 167 8.84 8.64 6.50
CA GLY A 167 7.65 9.50 6.41
C GLY A 167 7.65 10.36 5.15
N HIS A 168 8.77 10.98 4.80
CA HIS A 168 8.91 11.80 3.60
C HIS A 168 8.76 10.97 2.31
N LEU A 169 9.38 9.79 2.25
CA LEU A 169 9.29 8.90 1.09
C LEU A 169 7.88 8.32 0.93
N ASN A 170 7.23 7.90 2.02
CA ASN A 170 5.83 7.51 2.01
C ASN A 170 4.94 8.65 1.47
N ALA A 171 5.11 9.87 1.98
CA ALA A 171 4.34 11.03 1.53
C ALA A 171 4.56 11.33 0.04
N PHE A 172 5.79 11.19 -0.45
CA PHE A 172 6.11 11.35 -1.87
C PHE A 172 5.44 10.28 -2.74
N ALA A 173 5.54 9.00 -2.37
CA ALA A 173 5.02 7.89 -3.16
C ALA A 173 3.48 7.80 -3.14
N VAL A 174 2.86 8.11 -1.99
CA VAL A 174 1.41 8.09 -1.78
C VAL A 174 0.73 9.33 -2.37
N GLY A 175 1.38 10.49 -2.29
CA GLY A 175 0.79 11.77 -2.72
C GLY A 175 -0.54 12.04 -1.98
N LYS A 176 -1.64 12.12 -2.75
CA LYS A 176 -2.99 12.38 -2.20
C LYS A 176 -3.79 11.11 -1.90
N CYS A 177 -3.23 9.92 -2.19
CA CYS A 177 -3.93 8.64 -2.09
C CYS A 177 -3.77 7.98 -0.72
N TRP A 178 -3.88 8.73 0.38
CA TRP A 178 -3.91 8.12 1.70
C TRP A 178 -5.20 7.31 1.91
N PRO A 179 -5.12 6.15 2.61
CA PRO A 179 -6.29 5.36 2.93
C PRO A 179 -7.30 6.14 3.78
N ASP A 180 -8.58 5.99 3.45
CA ASP A 180 -9.68 6.53 4.25
C ASP A 180 -9.89 5.71 5.53
N LEU A 181 -9.54 4.43 5.49
CA LEU A 181 -9.63 3.48 6.60
C LEU A 181 -8.60 2.38 6.44
N THR A 182 -7.88 2.08 7.52
CA THR A 182 -6.97 0.94 7.62
C THR A 182 -7.50 -0.03 8.69
N PHE A 183 -7.64 -1.30 8.35
CA PHE A 183 -7.86 -2.35 9.32
C PHE A 183 -6.52 -2.97 9.73
N LEU A 184 -6.14 -2.79 10.98
CA LEU A 184 -5.02 -3.50 11.58
C LEU A 184 -5.54 -4.82 12.17
N LEU A 185 -5.19 -5.93 11.55
CA LEU A 185 -5.47 -7.26 12.08
C LEU A 185 -4.39 -7.62 13.10
N ASP A 186 -4.71 -7.37 14.38
CA ASP A 186 -3.78 -7.60 15.48
C ASP A 186 -3.88 -9.04 15.98
N VAL A 187 -2.72 -9.69 16.06
CA VAL A 187 -2.57 -11.06 16.56
C VAL A 187 -1.21 -11.19 17.24
N ASP A 188 -1.10 -12.02 18.24
CA ASP A 188 0.19 -12.34 18.84
C ASP A 188 1.11 -13.08 17.86
N VAL A 189 2.41 -12.95 18.08
CA VAL A 189 3.44 -13.47 17.16
C VAL A 189 3.41 -14.99 17.06
N GLU A 190 3.08 -15.68 18.14
CA GLU A 190 3.02 -17.15 18.18
C GLU A 190 1.88 -17.67 17.32
N THR A 191 0.68 -17.12 17.50
CA THR A 191 -0.50 -17.44 16.68
C THR A 191 -0.25 -17.12 15.21
N ALA A 192 0.34 -15.97 14.90
CA ALA A 192 0.69 -15.59 13.53
C ALA A 192 1.64 -16.61 12.89
N ARG A 193 2.70 -16.99 13.61
CA ARG A 193 3.68 -17.99 13.17
C ARG A 193 3.05 -19.36 12.92
N ASP A 194 2.22 -19.82 13.85
CA ASP A 194 1.52 -21.10 13.71
C ASP A 194 0.63 -21.14 12.46
N ARG A 195 -0.06 -20.04 12.17
CA ARG A 195 -0.87 -19.90 10.96
C ARG A 195 0.00 -19.90 9.70
N MET A 196 1.16 -19.24 9.72
CA MET A 196 2.11 -19.27 8.60
C MET A 196 2.64 -20.68 8.33
N MET A 197 2.98 -21.45 9.37
CA MET A 197 3.49 -22.81 9.23
C MET A 197 2.46 -23.78 8.63
N ARG A 198 1.18 -23.55 8.87
CA ARG A 198 0.07 -24.36 8.32
C ARG A 198 -0.30 -24.00 6.89
N ARG A 199 0.21 -22.88 6.35
CA ARG A 199 -0.07 -22.49 4.95
C ARG A 199 0.58 -23.44 3.97
N VAL A 200 -0.15 -23.76 2.90
CA VAL A 200 0.44 -24.40 1.71
C VAL A 200 1.41 -23.40 1.08
N ARG A 201 2.68 -23.79 0.98
CA ARG A 201 3.74 -22.92 0.45
C ARG A 201 3.52 -22.66 -1.03
N PRO A 202 3.65 -21.39 -1.49
CA PRO A 202 3.59 -21.08 -2.91
C PRO A 202 4.73 -21.76 -3.68
N ALA A 203 4.49 -22.10 -4.96
CA ALA A 203 5.51 -22.63 -5.85
C ALA A 203 6.70 -21.68 -6.07
N ALA A 204 6.53 -20.37 -5.82
CA ALA A 204 7.55 -19.35 -5.92
C ALA A 204 8.63 -19.38 -4.80
N GLY A 205 8.49 -20.27 -3.81
CA GLY A 205 9.42 -20.36 -2.68
C GLY A 205 8.96 -19.61 -1.44
N ILE A 206 9.86 -19.54 -0.44
CA ILE A 206 9.62 -18.82 0.82
C ILE A 206 9.97 -17.34 0.60
N ASP A 207 9.05 -16.46 0.96
CA ASP A 207 9.31 -15.03 0.98
C ASP A 207 10.46 -14.71 1.97
N ARG A 208 11.41 -13.88 1.55
CA ARG A 208 12.53 -13.45 2.40
C ARG A 208 12.05 -12.85 3.72
N MET A 209 10.95 -12.11 3.70
CA MET A 209 10.37 -11.51 4.91
C MET A 209 9.86 -12.58 5.88
N GLU A 210 9.39 -13.73 5.41
CA GLU A 210 8.94 -14.84 6.26
C GLU A 210 10.09 -15.57 6.97
N GLN A 211 11.35 -15.28 6.61
CA GLN A 211 12.55 -15.87 7.21
C GLN A 211 13.14 -15.03 8.36
N GLU A 212 12.55 -13.88 8.66
CA GLU A 212 13.01 -12.99 9.71
C GLU A 212 12.88 -13.65 11.11
N PRO A 213 13.76 -13.31 12.05
CA PRO A 213 13.71 -13.87 13.40
C PRO A 213 12.46 -13.38 14.17
N LEU A 214 12.06 -14.15 15.20
CA LEU A 214 10.87 -13.85 16.01
C LEU A 214 10.86 -12.42 16.56
N LYS A 215 12.03 -11.94 17.04
CA LYS A 215 12.18 -10.55 17.55
C LYS A 215 11.84 -9.47 16.53
N PHE A 216 12.01 -9.76 15.25
CA PHE A 216 11.61 -8.83 14.18
C PHE A 216 10.08 -8.69 14.15
N TYR A 217 9.36 -9.80 14.25
CA TYR A 217 7.89 -9.78 14.27
C TYR A 217 7.31 -9.19 15.55
N GLU A 218 7.98 -9.40 16.69
CA GLU A 218 7.62 -8.72 17.96
C GLU A 218 7.69 -7.19 17.80
N ALA A 219 8.77 -6.69 17.20
CA ALA A 219 8.91 -5.27 16.88
C ALA A 219 7.86 -4.78 15.90
N VAL A 220 7.54 -5.57 14.87
CA VAL A 220 6.49 -5.26 13.89
C VAL A 220 5.11 -5.15 14.56
N CYS A 221 4.72 -6.12 15.39
CA CYS A 221 3.43 -6.09 16.09
C CYS A 221 3.32 -4.90 17.04
N LEU A 222 4.38 -4.62 17.81
CA LEU A 222 4.42 -3.45 18.70
C LEU A 222 4.29 -2.14 17.91
N ALA A 223 5.06 -1.99 16.83
CA ALA A 223 5.03 -0.79 16.01
C ALA A 223 3.68 -0.54 15.35
N TYR A 224 2.97 -1.58 14.92
CA TYR A 224 1.60 -1.44 14.42
C TYR A 224 0.63 -0.94 15.49
N ARG A 225 0.72 -1.46 16.71
CA ARG A 225 -0.13 -1.01 17.83
C ARG A 225 0.14 0.46 18.17
N GLU A 226 1.41 0.86 18.20
CA GLU A 226 1.81 2.25 18.42
C GLU A 226 1.32 3.17 17.29
N LEU A 227 1.43 2.73 16.04
CA LEU A 227 0.93 3.48 14.90
C LEU A 227 -0.60 3.66 14.97
N ALA A 228 -1.32 2.59 15.29
CA ALA A 228 -2.77 2.64 15.46
C ALA A 228 -3.20 3.57 16.60
N ALA A 229 -2.45 3.60 17.71
CA ALA A 229 -2.70 4.51 18.82
C ALA A 229 -2.46 5.99 18.45
N ARG A 230 -1.54 6.26 17.53
CA ARG A 230 -1.28 7.62 17.01
C ARG A 230 -2.31 8.07 15.96
N GLU A 231 -2.91 7.15 15.22
CA GLU A 231 -3.87 7.44 14.15
C GLU A 231 -5.24 6.76 14.32
N PRO A 232 -5.91 6.91 15.48
CA PRO A 232 -7.15 6.17 15.79
C PRO A 232 -8.34 6.59 14.91
N HIS A 233 -8.24 7.75 14.28
CA HIS A 233 -9.26 8.24 13.35
C HIS A 233 -9.23 7.51 11.99
N ARG A 234 -8.09 6.93 11.61
CA ARG A 234 -7.87 6.24 10.33
C ARG A 234 -7.66 4.74 10.51
N ILE A 235 -6.98 4.32 11.58
CA ILE A 235 -6.63 2.91 11.81
C ILE A 235 -7.59 2.30 12.84
N ARG A 236 -8.28 1.24 12.43
CA ARG A 236 -9.13 0.42 13.30
C ARG A 236 -8.42 -0.90 13.60
N VAL A 237 -8.13 -1.12 14.87
CA VAL A 237 -7.58 -2.39 15.36
C VAL A 237 -8.69 -3.42 15.46
N ILE A 238 -8.45 -4.60 14.90
CA ILE A 238 -9.34 -5.76 14.94
C ILE A 238 -8.59 -6.90 15.60
N ASP A 239 -9.17 -7.48 16.64
CA ASP A 239 -8.66 -8.70 17.27
C ASP A 239 -8.76 -9.87 16.27
N ALA A 240 -7.62 -10.25 15.71
CA ALA A 240 -7.52 -11.31 14.71
C ALA A 240 -7.35 -12.71 15.31
N THR A 241 -7.49 -12.87 16.63
CA THR A 241 -7.52 -14.20 17.29
C THR A 241 -8.88 -14.88 17.15
N ARG A 242 -9.95 -14.11 16.93
CA ARG A 242 -11.33 -14.56 16.80
C ARG A 242 -11.59 -15.36 15.52
N SER A 243 -12.80 -15.88 15.37
CA SER A 243 -13.21 -16.59 14.14
C SER A 243 -13.24 -15.64 12.92
N ILE A 244 -13.11 -16.23 11.74
CA ILE A 244 -13.11 -15.49 10.46
C ILE A 244 -14.41 -14.70 10.31
N GLU A 245 -15.54 -15.30 10.70
CA GLU A 245 -16.89 -14.74 10.59
C GLU A 245 -17.10 -13.56 11.54
N GLU A 246 -16.59 -13.64 12.78
CA GLU A 246 -16.66 -12.54 13.74
C GLU A 246 -15.82 -11.35 13.29
N ILE A 247 -14.63 -11.60 12.74
CA ILE A 247 -13.77 -10.56 12.20
C ILE A 247 -14.42 -9.90 10.97
N GLU A 248 -15.00 -10.70 10.05
CA GLU A 248 -15.75 -10.18 8.88
C GLU A 248 -16.91 -9.29 9.32
N ALA A 249 -17.67 -9.74 10.33
CA ALA A 249 -18.80 -8.98 10.83
C ALA A 249 -18.38 -7.62 11.42
N GLU A 250 -17.34 -7.58 12.25
CA GLU A 250 -16.84 -6.31 12.81
C GLU A 250 -16.29 -5.39 11.72
N ILE A 251 -15.53 -5.91 10.76
CA ILE A 251 -15.03 -5.12 9.61
C ILE A 251 -16.21 -4.48 8.88
N TRP A 252 -17.27 -5.26 8.63
CA TRP A 252 -18.44 -4.76 7.94
C TRP A 252 -19.21 -3.70 8.77
N ASP A 253 -19.33 -3.88 10.06
CA ASP A 253 -19.98 -2.92 10.96
C ASP A 253 -19.24 -1.58 10.94
N VAL A 254 -17.91 -1.59 11.02
CA VAL A 254 -17.07 -0.38 10.92
C VAL A 254 -17.26 0.32 9.57
N ILE A 255 -17.23 -0.43 8.47
CA ILE A 255 -17.43 0.11 7.12
C ILE A 255 -18.83 0.73 7.00
N SER A 256 -19.85 0.04 7.48
CA SER A 256 -21.25 0.48 7.39
C SER A 256 -21.50 1.77 8.16
N MET A 257 -20.88 1.91 9.34
CA MET A 257 -20.97 3.13 10.15
C MET A 257 -20.22 4.29 9.50
N ARG A 258 -19.03 4.04 8.97
CA ARG A 258 -18.15 5.09 8.46
C ARG A 258 -18.52 5.55 7.05
N PHE A 259 -18.97 4.62 6.20
CA PHE A 259 -19.31 4.85 4.80
C PHE A 259 -20.76 4.48 4.52
N SER A 260 -21.69 5.22 5.14
CA SER A 260 -23.14 4.95 5.05
C SER A 260 -23.68 4.89 3.62
N GLN A 261 -23.02 5.58 2.67
CA GLN A 261 -23.36 5.51 1.25
C GLN A 261 -23.01 4.13 0.68
N LEU A 262 -21.82 3.61 0.98
CA LEU A 262 -21.41 2.27 0.57
C LEU A 262 -22.34 1.21 1.18
N ALA A 263 -22.70 1.38 2.45
CA ALA A 263 -23.63 0.47 3.11
C ALA A 263 -25.02 0.42 2.44
N ARG A 264 -25.52 1.57 1.93
CA ARG A 264 -26.81 1.62 1.21
C ARG A 264 -26.79 0.91 -0.15
N MET A 265 -25.64 0.76 -0.76
CA MET A 265 -25.48 0.01 -2.02
C MET A 265 -25.59 -1.51 -1.81
N ILE A 266 -25.49 -1.99 -0.57
CA ILE A 266 -25.44 -3.42 -0.23
C ILE A 266 -26.70 -3.81 0.48
N PRO A 267 -27.55 -4.65 -0.13
CA PRO A 267 -28.77 -5.13 0.53
C PRO A 267 -28.42 -5.89 1.80
N LEU A 268 -29.13 -5.58 2.90
CA LEU A 268 -29.01 -6.30 4.15
C LEU A 268 -29.25 -7.79 3.88
N ARG A 269 -28.25 -8.65 4.15
CA ARG A 269 -28.48 -10.10 4.19
C ARG A 269 -29.58 -10.34 5.21
N ARG A 270 -30.76 -10.80 4.78
CA ARG A 270 -31.79 -11.30 5.70
C ARG A 270 -31.12 -12.40 6.52
N ARG A 271 -31.01 -12.21 7.83
CA ARG A 271 -30.60 -13.31 8.73
C ARG A 271 -31.51 -14.50 8.43
N PRO A 272 -30.96 -15.70 8.21
CA PRO A 272 -31.81 -16.88 8.09
C PRO A 272 -32.69 -16.92 9.34
N ARG A 273 -34.03 -17.02 9.16
CA ARG A 273 -34.93 -17.25 10.29
C ARG A 273 -34.51 -18.61 10.85
N VAL A 274 -34.02 -18.60 12.07
CA VAL A 274 -33.82 -19.83 12.84
C VAL A 274 -35.23 -20.34 13.07
N SER A 275 -35.57 -21.42 12.42
CA SER A 275 -36.81 -22.20 12.60
C SER A 275 -36.65 -23.12 13.79
#